data_c1d6cda24c56eb5bb83491ecd732c6d3
#
_entry.id   c1d6cda24c56eb5bb83491ecd732c6d3
#
_cell.length_a   1.000
_cell.length_b   1.000
_cell.length_c   1.000
_cell.angle_alpha   90.00
_cell.angle_beta   90.00
_cell.angle_gamma   90.00
#
_symmetry.space_group_name_H-M   'P 1'
#
loop_
_entity.id
_entity.type
_entity.pdbx_description
1 polymer ?
#
loop_
_entity_poly.entity_id
_entity_poly.type
_entity_poly.pdbx_seq_one_letter_code
_entity_poly.pdbx_strand_id
1 'polypeptide(L)'
;MAKDGTNRGGARIGSGQKKKALADKILDGNPGNRKLTVMDFTDMADLTGESMPKPRGYLTAKQKDGSTTLAAEIFNNTWQWLKERGCAQLVTTQLIEQYAQSVARWIQCEQAISEFGFLAKHPTTGNAIPSPYVSMSQNFMKQVNNIWFQIYQVVRENCTTEYRGATPYDDAMEKLLSARLGTR
;
A
#
# COMPACT_ATOMS: atom_id res chain seq x y z
N MET A 1 17.42 -25.08 -30.58
CA MET A 1 18.51 -24.80 -29.62
C MET A 1 19.42 -23.75 -30.22
N ALA A 2 19.81 -22.73 -29.49
CA ALA A 2 20.80 -21.77 -29.99
C ALA A 2 22.14 -22.49 -30.16
N LYS A 3 22.84 -22.24 -31.28
CA LYS A 3 24.10 -22.91 -31.70
C LYS A 3 25.28 -22.71 -30.72
N ASP A 4 25.11 -21.81 -29.75
CA ASP A 4 26.10 -21.40 -28.75
C ASP A 4 25.84 -21.99 -27.33
N GLY A 5 24.91 -22.95 -27.20
CA GLY A 5 24.56 -23.58 -25.92
C GLY A 5 23.88 -22.68 -24.92
N THR A 6 23.56 -21.43 -25.27
CA THR A 6 22.87 -20.49 -24.37
C THR A 6 21.37 -20.69 -24.50
N ASN A 7 20.68 -20.91 -23.37
CA ASN A 7 19.21 -20.89 -23.26
C ASN A 7 18.71 -19.46 -23.39
N ARG A 8 18.74 -18.90 -24.62
CA ARG A 8 18.16 -17.60 -24.91
C ARG A 8 16.64 -17.75 -24.98
N GLY A 9 15.93 -17.28 -24.01
CA GLY A 9 14.47 -17.25 -24.00
C GLY A 9 13.79 -17.96 -22.85
N GLY A 10 14.50 -18.26 -21.77
CA GLY A 10 13.89 -18.75 -20.53
C GLY A 10 12.81 -17.80 -20.00
N ALA A 11 11.85 -18.34 -19.25
CA ALA A 11 10.79 -17.59 -18.62
C ALA A 11 11.37 -16.42 -17.81
N ARG A 12 11.03 -15.21 -18.19
CA ARG A 12 11.40 -14.00 -17.42
C ARG A 12 10.37 -13.78 -16.35
N ILE A 13 10.81 -13.43 -15.13
CA ILE A 13 9.91 -13.02 -14.05
C ILE A 13 9.07 -11.84 -14.56
N GLY A 14 7.74 -11.99 -14.56
CA GLY A 14 6.80 -10.96 -15.04
C GLY A 14 6.49 -11.00 -16.55
N SER A 15 7.03 -11.96 -17.34
CA SER A 15 6.77 -12.07 -18.79
C SER A 15 5.51 -12.87 -19.16
N GLY A 16 4.65 -13.18 -18.22
CA GLY A 16 3.38 -13.88 -18.48
C GLY A 16 2.22 -12.90 -18.68
N GLN A 17 1.11 -13.41 -19.20
CA GLN A 17 -0.15 -12.68 -19.23
C GLN A 17 -0.55 -12.33 -17.78
N LYS A 18 -0.81 -11.04 -17.52
CA LYS A 18 -1.27 -10.61 -16.20
C LYS A 18 -2.56 -11.34 -15.80
N LYS A 19 -2.64 -11.73 -14.55
CA LYS A 19 -3.84 -12.38 -14.03
C LYS A 19 -5.04 -11.43 -14.16
N LYS A 20 -6.11 -11.92 -14.79
CA LYS A 20 -7.39 -11.19 -14.85
C LYS A 20 -8.04 -11.16 -13.46
N ALA A 21 -8.81 -10.11 -13.18
CA ALA A 21 -9.65 -10.07 -11.99
C ALA A 21 -10.62 -11.26 -11.96
N LEU A 22 -11.04 -11.64 -10.77
CA LEU A 22 -11.98 -12.77 -10.61
C LEU A 22 -13.33 -12.47 -11.30
N ALA A 23 -13.84 -11.24 -11.16
CA ALA A 23 -15.05 -10.78 -11.83
C ALA A 23 -14.96 -10.91 -13.36
N ASP A 24 -13.84 -10.47 -13.96
CA ASP A 24 -13.60 -10.58 -15.40
C ASP A 24 -13.57 -12.04 -15.87
N LYS A 25 -12.97 -12.95 -15.07
CA LYS A 25 -12.92 -14.38 -15.38
C LYS A 25 -14.30 -15.03 -15.35
N ILE A 26 -15.17 -14.60 -14.43
CA ILE A 26 -16.55 -15.09 -14.32
C ILE A 26 -17.35 -14.59 -15.51
N LEU A 27 -17.24 -13.30 -15.87
CA LEU A 27 -17.92 -12.71 -17.03
C LEU A 27 -17.49 -13.34 -18.35
N ASP A 28 -16.19 -13.65 -18.51
CA ASP A 28 -15.63 -14.35 -19.69
C ASP A 28 -16.05 -15.85 -19.75
N GLY A 29 -16.80 -16.36 -18.78
CA GLY A 29 -17.24 -17.76 -18.74
C GLY A 29 -16.12 -18.75 -18.44
N ASN A 30 -14.98 -18.31 -17.89
CA ASN A 30 -13.85 -19.14 -17.50
C ASN A 30 -13.36 -20.09 -18.62
N PRO A 31 -12.97 -19.60 -19.81
CA PRO A 31 -12.64 -20.42 -20.97
C PRO A 31 -11.51 -21.41 -20.73
N GLY A 32 -10.68 -21.18 -19.70
CA GLY A 32 -9.62 -22.11 -19.29
C GLY A 32 -10.06 -23.25 -18.37
N ASN A 33 -11.34 -23.33 -18.03
CA ASN A 33 -11.97 -24.35 -17.17
C ASN A 33 -11.24 -24.60 -15.84
N ARG A 34 -10.55 -23.57 -15.32
CA ARG A 34 -9.82 -23.65 -14.06
C ARG A 34 -10.79 -23.44 -12.90
N LYS A 35 -10.61 -24.19 -11.81
CA LYS A 35 -11.41 -24.02 -10.62
C LYS A 35 -11.24 -22.57 -10.12
N LEU A 36 -12.33 -21.78 -10.17
CA LEU A 36 -12.39 -20.44 -9.61
C LEU A 36 -12.84 -20.58 -8.16
N THR A 37 -12.02 -20.10 -7.22
CA THR A 37 -12.44 -20.00 -5.83
C THR A 37 -13.15 -18.66 -5.68
N VAL A 38 -14.46 -18.70 -5.69
CA VAL A 38 -15.33 -17.56 -5.39
C VAL A 38 -15.50 -17.57 -3.88
N MET A 39 -15.04 -16.53 -3.18
CA MET A 39 -15.42 -16.29 -1.80
C MET A 39 -16.71 -15.50 -1.83
N ASP A 40 -17.79 -16.10 -1.34
CA ASP A 40 -19.06 -15.41 -1.14
C ASP A 40 -19.04 -14.75 0.23
N PHE A 41 -18.99 -13.42 0.25
CA PHE A 41 -18.88 -12.65 1.49
C PHE A 41 -20.24 -12.47 2.19
N THR A 42 -21.34 -12.80 1.52
CA THR A 42 -22.69 -12.76 2.12
C THR A 42 -22.90 -13.87 3.13
N ASP A 43 -22.21 -15.01 2.97
CA ASP A 43 -22.24 -16.15 3.90
C ASP A 43 -21.02 -16.23 4.80
N MET A 44 -20.14 -15.25 4.78
CA MET A 44 -19.10 -15.14 5.80
C MET A 44 -19.79 -14.79 7.13
N ALA A 45 -20.41 -15.82 7.69
CA ALA A 45 -20.81 -15.83 9.06
C ALA A 45 -19.68 -15.27 9.92
N ASP A 46 -20.02 -14.27 10.68
CA ASP A 46 -19.41 -13.98 11.97
C ASP A 46 -17.98 -14.52 12.12
N LEU A 47 -17.03 -13.83 11.53
CA LEU A 47 -15.66 -13.85 12.02
C LEU A 47 -15.62 -13.14 13.39
N THR A 48 -16.60 -13.41 14.22
CA THR A 48 -16.66 -13.06 15.64
C THR A 48 -15.61 -13.85 16.40
N GLY A 49 -14.37 -13.61 16.10
CA GLY A 49 -13.22 -14.28 16.69
C GLY A 49 -11.91 -13.81 16.13
N GLU A 50 -11.89 -13.18 14.98
CA GLU A 50 -10.69 -12.55 14.46
C GLU A 50 -10.50 -11.19 15.09
N SER A 51 -9.84 -11.22 16.24
CA SER A 51 -9.32 -10.01 16.85
C SER A 51 -8.27 -9.41 15.90
N MET A 52 -8.42 -8.13 15.64
CA MET A 52 -7.39 -7.36 14.91
C MET A 52 -6.02 -7.64 15.53
N PRO A 53 -5.01 -8.04 14.75
CA PRO A 53 -3.68 -8.27 15.28
C PRO A 53 -3.16 -6.97 15.89
N LYS A 54 -2.58 -7.07 17.08
CA LYS A 54 -2.01 -5.90 17.73
C LYS A 54 -0.83 -5.38 16.88
N PRO A 55 -0.86 -4.10 16.45
CA PRO A 55 0.25 -3.54 15.71
C PRO A 55 1.53 -3.61 16.51
N ARG A 56 2.64 -3.90 15.87
CA ARG A 56 3.94 -3.99 16.55
C ARG A 56 4.33 -2.65 17.16
N GLY A 57 5.08 -2.69 18.26
CA GLY A 57 5.42 -1.53 19.06
C GLY A 57 6.13 -0.38 18.31
N TYR A 58 6.79 -0.67 17.18
CA TYR A 58 7.43 0.37 16.38
C TYR A 58 6.43 1.30 15.66
N LEU A 59 5.19 0.84 15.40
CA LEU A 59 4.14 1.70 14.82
C LEU A 59 3.57 2.69 15.83
N THR A 60 3.68 2.37 17.12
CA THR A 60 3.21 3.21 18.23
C THR A 60 4.35 3.90 18.97
N ALA A 61 5.59 3.69 18.54
CA ALA A 61 6.76 4.24 19.20
C ALA A 61 6.77 5.78 19.13
N LYS A 62 7.15 6.41 20.24
CA LYS A 62 7.34 7.85 20.30
C LYS A 62 8.56 8.26 19.47
N GLN A 63 8.43 9.34 18.75
CA GLN A 63 9.50 9.99 18.02
C GLN A 63 10.39 10.81 18.99
N LYS A 64 11.47 11.39 18.47
CA LYS A 64 12.40 12.21 19.25
C LYS A 64 11.73 13.43 19.90
N ASP A 65 10.71 13.98 19.27
CA ASP A 65 9.90 15.11 19.75
C ASP A 65 8.78 14.71 20.72
N GLY A 66 8.67 13.41 21.04
CA GLY A 66 7.63 12.85 21.89
C GLY A 66 6.29 12.58 21.21
N SER A 67 6.12 12.97 19.94
CA SER A 67 4.92 12.70 19.15
C SER A 67 4.86 11.23 18.72
N THR A 68 3.68 10.77 18.35
CA THR A 68 3.48 9.46 17.71
C THR A 68 3.16 9.65 16.23
N THR A 69 3.55 8.67 15.41
CA THR A 69 3.19 8.68 13.99
C THR A 69 1.75 8.24 13.80
N LEU A 70 1.15 8.59 12.65
CA LEU A 70 -0.18 8.09 12.24
C LEU A 70 -0.16 6.62 11.82
N ALA A 71 0.97 5.91 11.95
CA ALA A 71 1.13 4.57 11.42
C ALA A 71 0.14 3.56 12.03
N ALA A 72 -0.11 3.65 13.34
CA ALA A 72 -1.06 2.75 14.01
C ALA A 72 -2.51 2.97 13.53
N GLU A 73 -2.91 4.21 13.31
CA GLU A 73 -4.23 4.56 12.77
C GLU A 73 -4.39 4.03 11.35
N ILE A 74 -3.39 4.27 10.48
CA ILE A 74 -3.39 3.78 9.09
C ILE A 74 -3.44 2.26 9.04
N PHE A 75 -2.71 1.58 9.94
CA PHE A 75 -2.74 0.12 10.07
C PHE A 75 -4.16 -0.36 10.41
N ASN A 76 -4.79 0.23 11.42
CA ASN A 76 -6.13 -0.15 11.87
C ASN A 76 -7.16 0.04 10.75
N ASN A 77 -7.14 1.19 10.06
CA ASN A 77 -8.05 1.50 8.96
C ASN A 77 -7.86 0.53 7.79
N THR A 78 -6.61 0.22 7.44
CA THR A 78 -6.30 -0.71 6.35
C THR A 78 -6.75 -2.14 6.70
N TRP A 79 -6.49 -2.57 7.93
CA TRP A 79 -6.90 -3.90 8.38
C TRP A 79 -8.44 -4.02 8.42
N GLN A 80 -9.14 -3.00 8.95
CA GLN A 80 -10.60 -2.95 8.98
C GLN A 80 -11.18 -3.02 7.55
N TRP A 81 -10.62 -2.24 6.63
CA TRP A 81 -11.01 -2.26 5.22
C TRP A 81 -10.84 -3.64 4.57
N LEU A 82 -9.76 -4.35 4.88
CA LEU A 82 -9.53 -5.73 4.43
C LEU A 82 -10.49 -6.73 5.08
N LYS A 83 -10.79 -6.55 6.38
CA LYS A 83 -11.73 -7.40 7.12
C LYS A 83 -13.12 -7.32 6.54
N GLU A 84 -13.63 -6.13 6.26
CA GLU A 84 -14.95 -5.90 5.64
C GLU A 84 -15.08 -6.60 4.28
N ARG A 85 -13.96 -6.93 3.63
CA ARG A 85 -13.88 -7.66 2.35
C ARG A 85 -13.48 -9.12 2.50
N GLY A 86 -13.37 -9.61 3.74
CA GLY A 86 -12.95 -10.98 4.01
C GLY A 86 -11.52 -11.29 3.56
N CYS A 87 -10.71 -10.27 3.25
CA CYS A 87 -9.35 -10.42 2.74
C CYS A 87 -8.26 -10.26 3.81
N ALA A 88 -8.64 -10.00 5.07
CA ALA A 88 -7.68 -9.72 6.13
C ALA A 88 -6.68 -10.87 6.37
N GLN A 89 -7.11 -12.13 6.19
CA GLN A 89 -6.22 -13.30 6.33
C GLN A 89 -5.33 -13.56 5.12
N LEU A 90 -5.69 -13.01 3.96
CA LEU A 90 -4.95 -13.21 2.72
C LEU A 90 -3.76 -12.26 2.60
N VAL A 91 -3.76 -11.19 3.38
CA VAL A 91 -2.68 -10.20 3.43
C VAL A 91 -1.89 -10.37 4.72
N THR A 92 -0.58 -10.51 4.61
CA THR A 92 0.26 -10.65 5.80
C THR A 92 0.23 -9.36 6.62
N THR A 93 0.12 -9.48 7.95
CA THR A 93 0.16 -8.35 8.88
C THR A 93 1.39 -7.47 8.64
N GLN A 94 2.54 -8.07 8.33
CA GLN A 94 3.77 -7.35 8.04
C GLN A 94 3.64 -6.43 6.82
N LEU A 95 2.91 -6.83 5.78
CA LEU A 95 2.70 -6.01 4.60
C LEU A 95 1.85 -4.78 4.92
N ILE A 96 0.82 -4.96 5.77
CA ILE A 96 -0.03 -3.85 6.25
C ILE A 96 0.79 -2.89 7.13
N GLU A 97 1.66 -3.43 8.00
CA GLU A 97 2.56 -2.62 8.83
C GLU A 97 3.54 -1.79 7.98
N GLN A 98 4.13 -2.40 6.96
CA GLN A 98 5.03 -1.70 6.02
C GLN A 98 4.29 -0.60 5.26
N TYR A 99 3.07 -0.86 4.81
CA TYR A 99 2.22 0.13 4.20
C TYR A 99 1.98 1.31 5.14
N ALA A 100 1.48 1.03 6.33
CA ALA A 100 1.14 2.03 7.34
C ALA A 100 2.35 2.91 7.72
N GLN A 101 3.50 2.28 7.94
CA GLN A 101 4.74 3.02 8.25
C GLN A 101 5.19 3.89 7.09
N SER A 102 5.11 3.39 5.85
CA SER A 102 5.53 4.14 4.67
C SER A 102 4.63 5.36 4.42
N VAL A 103 3.30 5.21 4.58
CA VAL A 103 2.34 6.32 4.47
C VAL A 103 2.59 7.36 5.57
N ALA A 104 2.76 6.93 6.82
CA ALA A 104 3.00 7.85 7.94
C ALA A 104 4.29 8.68 7.72
N ARG A 105 5.36 8.04 7.23
CA ARG A 105 6.61 8.74 6.91
C ARG A 105 6.48 9.66 5.71
N TRP A 106 5.70 9.27 4.71
CA TRP A 106 5.41 10.14 3.58
C TRP A 106 4.70 11.42 4.03
N ILE A 107 3.64 11.30 4.86
CA ILE A 107 2.94 12.46 5.44
C ILE A 107 3.91 13.37 6.20
N GLN A 108 4.80 12.83 7.01
CA GLN A 108 5.80 13.61 7.74
C GLN A 108 6.76 14.35 6.80
N CYS A 109 7.19 13.71 5.71
CA CYS A 109 8.05 14.38 4.72
C CYS A 109 7.32 15.54 4.04
N GLU A 110 6.04 15.39 3.70
CA GLU A 110 5.23 16.46 3.11
C GLU A 110 5.00 17.61 4.09
N GLN A 111 4.78 17.32 5.37
CA GLN A 111 4.71 18.33 6.42
C GLN A 111 6.03 19.10 6.53
N ALA A 112 7.16 18.40 6.57
CA ALA A 112 8.47 19.03 6.62
C ALA A 112 8.77 19.86 5.36
N ILE A 113 8.36 19.41 4.17
CA ILE A 113 8.48 20.22 2.94
C ILE A 113 7.62 21.48 3.01
N SER A 114 6.41 21.38 3.59
CA SER A 114 5.52 22.54 3.77
C SER A 114 6.08 23.54 4.78
N GLU A 115 6.77 23.08 5.80
CA GLU A 115 7.36 23.92 6.85
C GLU A 115 8.71 24.50 6.41
N PHE A 116 9.62 23.70 5.85
CA PHE A 116 11.00 24.09 5.55
C PHE A 116 11.23 24.46 4.08
N GLY A 117 10.27 24.16 3.19
CA GLY A 117 10.34 24.43 1.75
C GLY A 117 11.07 23.37 0.94
N PHE A 118 10.98 23.51 -0.39
CA PHE A 118 11.60 22.61 -1.37
C PHE A 118 13.11 22.78 -1.48
N LEU A 119 13.63 23.96 -1.14
CA LEU A 119 15.03 24.30 -1.26
C LEU A 119 15.67 24.44 0.12
N ALA A 120 16.87 23.94 0.24
CA ALA A 120 17.74 24.11 1.39
C ALA A 120 19.04 24.82 0.97
N LYS A 121 19.75 25.41 1.92
CA LYS A 121 21.06 25.98 1.66
C LYS A 121 22.15 24.92 1.91
N HIS A 122 23.06 24.79 0.97
CA HIS A 122 24.21 23.92 1.15
C HIS A 122 25.10 24.47 2.28
N PRO A 123 25.48 23.65 3.28
CA PRO A 123 26.14 24.15 4.50
C PRO A 123 27.51 24.82 4.24
N THR A 124 28.20 24.39 3.18
CA THR A 124 29.56 24.92 2.86
C THR A 124 29.53 26.01 1.80
N THR A 125 28.73 25.84 0.74
CA THR A 125 28.75 26.76 -0.42
C THR A 125 27.67 27.83 -0.38
N GLY A 126 26.66 27.67 0.50
CA GLY A 126 25.49 28.56 0.55
C GLY A 126 24.54 28.47 -0.64
N ASN A 127 24.85 27.67 -1.64
CA ASN A 127 24.01 27.53 -2.83
C ASN A 127 22.70 26.83 -2.49
N ALA A 128 21.64 27.17 -3.24
CA ALA A 128 20.38 26.48 -3.13
C ALA A 128 20.49 25.05 -3.66
N ILE A 129 20.06 24.10 -2.84
CA ILE A 129 19.99 22.66 -3.15
C ILE A 129 18.60 22.15 -2.87
N PRO A 130 18.14 21.06 -3.52
CA PRO A 130 16.90 20.41 -3.16
C PRO A 130 16.91 20.00 -1.69
N SER A 131 15.80 20.24 -1.00
CA SER A 131 15.62 19.76 0.37
C SER A 131 15.73 18.23 0.41
N PRO A 132 16.41 17.61 1.40
CA PRO A 132 16.51 16.16 1.53
C PRO A 132 15.12 15.51 1.72
N TYR A 133 14.16 16.23 2.27
CA TYR A 133 12.78 15.75 2.45
C TYR A 133 12.09 15.45 1.12
N VAL A 134 12.43 16.15 0.03
CA VAL A 134 11.86 15.93 -1.30
C VAL A 134 12.21 14.53 -1.83
N SER A 135 13.47 14.14 -1.74
CA SER A 135 13.89 12.80 -2.19
C SER A 135 13.33 11.69 -1.29
N MET A 136 13.24 11.93 0.02
CA MET A 136 12.64 11.00 0.96
C MET A 136 11.14 10.82 0.68
N SER A 137 10.40 11.90 0.45
CA SER A 137 8.98 11.86 0.08
C SER A 137 8.75 11.04 -1.18
N GLN A 138 9.53 11.27 -2.24
CA GLN A 138 9.44 10.50 -3.48
C GLN A 138 9.70 9.00 -3.28
N ASN A 139 10.66 8.64 -2.41
CA ASN A 139 10.96 7.24 -2.11
C ASN A 139 9.80 6.58 -1.34
N PHE A 140 9.25 7.25 -0.33
CA PHE A 140 8.10 6.72 0.41
C PHE A 140 6.86 6.62 -0.48
N MET A 141 6.61 7.60 -1.35
CA MET A 141 5.52 7.53 -2.34
C MET A 141 5.63 6.29 -3.23
N LYS A 142 6.83 5.98 -3.74
CA LYS A 142 7.05 4.77 -4.56
C LYS A 142 6.80 3.50 -3.75
N GLN A 143 7.26 3.45 -2.50
CA GLN A 143 7.03 2.31 -1.61
C GLN A 143 5.53 2.12 -1.33
N VAL A 144 4.82 3.19 -0.97
CA VAL A 144 3.37 3.17 -0.72
C VAL A 144 2.63 2.62 -1.93
N ASN A 145 2.92 3.15 -3.13
CA ASN A 145 2.26 2.70 -4.36
C ASN A 145 2.53 1.22 -4.64
N ASN A 146 3.77 0.75 -4.45
CA ASN A 146 4.13 -0.64 -4.68
C ASN A 146 3.45 -1.60 -3.69
N ILE A 147 3.44 -1.23 -2.40
CA ILE A 147 2.83 -2.06 -1.36
C ILE A 147 1.31 -2.06 -1.51
N TRP A 148 0.72 -0.88 -1.75
CA TRP A 148 -0.72 -0.77 -1.98
C TRP A 148 -1.17 -1.60 -3.19
N PHE A 149 -0.42 -1.55 -4.28
CA PHE A 149 -0.71 -2.38 -5.46
C PHE A 149 -0.76 -3.88 -5.11
N GLN A 150 0.18 -4.37 -4.28
CA GLN A 150 0.19 -5.77 -3.84
C GLN A 150 -1.04 -6.10 -2.98
N ILE A 151 -1.38 -5.24 -2.01
CA ILE A 151 -2.58 -5.40 -1.16
C ILE A 151 -3.85 -5.39 -2.03
N TYR A 152 -3.97 -4.40 -2.90
CA TYR A 152 -5.14 -4.26 -3.76
C TYR A 152 -5.30 -5.39 -4.77
N GLN A 153 -4.18 -5.95 -5.26
CA GLN A 153 -4.21 -7.11 -6.14
C GLN A 153 -4.82 -8.34 -5.45
N VAL A 154 -4.49 -8.58 -4.18
CA VAL A 154 -5.09 -9.67 -3.39
C VAL A 154 -6.61 -9.48 -3.30
N VAL A 155 -7.05 -8.27 -3.00
CA VAL A 155 -8.49 -7.95 -2.92
C VAL A 155 -9.16 -8.17 -4.28
N ARG A 156 -8.57 -7.63 -5.35
CA ARG A 156 -9.11 -7.76 -6.71
C ARG A 156 -9.18 -9.21 -7.21
N GLU A 157 -8.24 -10.07 -6.81
CA GLU A 157 -8.23 -11.48 -7.20
C GLU A 157 -9.25 -12.32 -6.41
N ASN A 158 -9.69 -11.86 -5.25
CA ASN A 158 -10.54 -12.64 -4.35
C ASN A 158 -11.95 -12.06 -4.17
N CYS A 159 -12.18 -10.76 -4.43
CA CYS A 159 -13.50 -10.15 -4.39
C CYS A 159 -14.21 -10.25 -5.73
N THR A 160 -15.50 -10.59 -5.71
CA THR A 160 -16.37 -10.66 -6.91
C THR A 160 -17.06 -9.34 -7.22
N THR A 161 -17.26 -8.50 -6.22
CA THR A 161 -17.91 -7.19 -6.34
C THR A 161 -16.90 -6.07 -6.53
N GLU A 162 -17.11 -5.24 -7.54
CA GLU A 162 -16.36 -3.98 -7.66
C GLU A 162 -16.72 -3.06 -6.49
N TYR A 163 -15.72 -2.69 -5.72
CA TYR A 163 -15.90 -1.72 -4.65
C TYR A 163 -15.81 -0.29 -5.20
N ARG A 164 -16.86 0.49 -5.01
CA ARG A 164 -16.96 1.90 -5.43
C ARG A 164 -16.77 2.91 -4.29
N GLY A 165 -16.36 2.47 -3.12
CA GLY A 165 -16.11 3.33 -1.95
C GLY A 165 -14.67 3.82 -1.85
N ALA A 166 -14.41 4.71 -0.87
CA ALA A 166 -13.08 5.18 -0.54
C ALA A 166 -12.18 4.02 -0.07
N THR A 167 -10.94 4.02 -0.51
CA THR A 167 -9.94 3.03 -0.11
C THR A 167 -9.00 3.65 0.95
N PRO A 168 -8.28 2.84 1.76
CA PRO A 168 -7.23 3.36 2.64
C PRO A 168 -6.15 4.17 1.91
N TYR A 169 -5.98 3.96 0.61
CA TYR A 169 -5.09 4.77 -0.22
C TYR A 169 -5.69 6.16 -0.48
N ASP A 170 -6.98 6.24 -0.75
CA ASP A 170 -7.69 7.54 -0.94
C ASP A 170 -7.68 8.34 0.36
N ASP A 171 -7.91 7.70 1.51
CA ASP A 171 -7.81 8.33 2.84
C ASP A 171 -6.38 8.84 3.11
N ALA A 172 -5.35 8.09 2.70
CA ALA A 172 -3.97 8.51 2.81
C ALA A 172 -3.68 9.72 1.94
N MET A 173 -4.21 9.76 0.72
CA MET A 173 -4.09 10.90 -0.19
C MET A 173 -4.80 12.14 0.36
N GLU A 174 -5.98 12.00 0.95
CA GLU A 174 -6.70 13.09 1.61
C GLU A 174 -5.91 13.65 2.80
N LYS A 175 -5.32 12.79 3.63
CA LYS A 175 -4.44 13.22 4.74
C LYS A 175 -3.20 13.96 4.24
N LEU A 176 -2.61 13.54 3.12
CA LEU A 176 -1.48 14.25 2.50
C LEU A 176 -1.87 15.65 2.02
N LEU A 177 -3.03 15.77 1.36
CA LEU A 177 -3.55 17.06 0.92
C LEU A 177 -3.84 17.97 2.10
N SER A 178 -4.44 17.45 3.16
CA SER A 178 -4.73 18.18 4.41
C SER A 178 -3.44 18.65 5.09
N ALA A 179 -2.40 17.82 5.11
CA ALA A 179 -1.10 18.17 5.68
C ALA A 179 -0.43 19.35 4.93
N ARG A 180 -0.69 19.49 3.62
CA ARG A 180 -0.21 20.63 2.83
C ARG A 180 -1.00 21.91 3.07
N LEU A 181 -2.28 21.82 3.41
CA LEU A 181 -3.17 22.97 3.63
C LEU A 181 -3.16 23.48 5.07
N GLY A 182 -2.81 22.63 6.04
CA GLY A 182 -2.92 22.91 7.48
C GLY A 182 -1.82 23.77 8.10
N THR A 183 -0.88 24.26 7.32
CA THR A 183 0.26 25.11 7.77
C THR A 183 0.05 26.61 7.48
N ARG A 184 -1.18 27.12 7.70
CA ARG A 184 -1.44 28.57 7.74
C ARG A 184 -1.80 29.03 9.13
#